data_3b289319e8e26dfbdeda2f21c024231f
#
_entry.id   3b289319e8e26dfbdeda2f21c024231f
#
_cell.length_a   1.000
_cell.length_b   1.000
_cell.length_c   1.000
_cell.angle_alpha   90.00
_cell.angle_beta   90.00
_cell.angle_gamma   90.00
#
_symmetry.space_group_name_H-M   'P 1'
#
loop_
_entity.id
_entity.type
_entity.pdbx_description
1 polymer ?
#
loop_
_entity_poly.entity_id
_entity_poly.type
_entity_poly.pdbx_seq_one_letter_code
_entity_poly.pdbx_strand_id
1 'polypeptide(L)'
;MVGVIAINNSKWVGKEMYEKGGMTKERLLVFLQKYIFPSYKDHLIILDNAGSHNNELIKNAIIKSGNKYLFAVPYTPRSNLPIEAYFNQIKNTLKKNRNVENYQQLENNVNKAIEKVKPENYKNYFEYAYNLKEGMELQRKQSTRRRKLKNYRK
;
A
#
# COMPACT_ATOMS: atom_id res chain seq x y z
N MET A 1 -5.29 9.96 -11.71
CA MET A 1 -5.39 10.08 -10.24
C MET A 1 -4.45 9.10 -9.58
N VAL A 2 -3.79 9.52 -8.53
CA VAL A 2 -2.90 8.70 -7.71
C VAL A 2 -3.12 9.01 -6.23
N GLY A 3 -2.84 8.05 -5.37
CA GLY A 3 -2.93 8.25 -3.93
C GLY A 3 -1.85 7.48 -3.18
N VAL A 4 -1.57 7.91 -1.97
CA VAL A 4 -0.74 7.23 -0.99
C VAL A 4 -1.54 7.00 0.27
N ILE A 5 -1.42 5.81 0.83
CA ILE A 5 -2.07 5.42 2.09
C ILE A 5 -1.05 4.69 2.94
N ALA A 6 -1.09 4.95 4.24
CA ALA A 6 -0.33 4.20 5.24
C ALA A 6 -1.27 3.52 6.23
N ILE A 7 -0.92 2.31 6.63
CA ILE A 7 -1.59 1.52 7.65
C ILE A 7 -0.57 0.98 8.67
N ASN A 8 -1.03 0.70 9.87
CA ASN A 8 -0.33 -0.13 10.84
C ASN A 8 -1.19 -1.37 11.18
N ASN A 9 -0.77 -2.17 12.13
CA ASN A 9 -1.47 -3.40 12.52
C ASN A 9 -2.79 -3.18 13.29
N SER A 10 -3.22 -1.95 13.48
CA SER A 10 -4.44 -1.63 14.25
C SER A 10 -5.38 -0.65 13.53
N LYS A 11 -4.84 0.19 12.63
CA LYS A 11 -5.64 1.24 11.97
C LYS A 11 -4.99 1.75 10.69
N TRP A 12 -5.74 2.52 9.92
CA TRP A 12 -5.14 3.40 8.93
C TRP A 12 -4.49 4.61 9.63
N VAL A 13 -3.41 5.10 9.04
CA VAL A 13 -2.60 6.18 9.61
C VAL A 13 -2.84 7.49 8.90
N GLY A 14 -2.92 7.46 7.59
CA GLY A 14 -3.16 8.64 6.78
C GLY A 14 -3.28 8.31 5.30
N LYS A 15 -3.84 9.26 4.55
CA LYS A 15 -3.90 9.21 3.09
C LYS A 15 -3.74 10.60 2.49
N GLU A 16 -3.20 10.63 1.29
CA GLU A 16 -3.27 11.76 0.38
C GLU A 16 -3.69 11.27 -1.00
N MET A 17 -4.49 12.07 -1.68
CA MET A 17 -4.95 11.80 -3.03
C MET A 17 -4.68 12.99 -3.93
N TYR A 18 -4.32 12.70 -5.17
CA TYR A 18 -4.00 13.73 -6.16
C TYR A 18 -4.79 13.46 -7.44
N GLU A 19 -5.56 14.45 -7.86
CA GLU A 19 -6.40 14.34 -9.07
C GLU A 19 -5.55 14.17 -10.32
N LYS A 20 -4.45 14.94 -10.42
CA LYS A 20 -3.55 14.95 -11.58
C LYS A 20 -2.12 14.59 -11.21
N GLY A 21 -1.40 14.04 -12.17
CA GLY A 21 -0.01 13.62 -12.01
C GLY A 21 0.18 12.27 -11.34
N GLY A 22 1.44 11.86 -11.22
CA GLY A 22 1.86 10.63 -10.56
C GLY A 22 2.30 10.85 -9.11
N MET A 23 2.66 9.78 -8.44
CA MET A 23 3.37 9.86 -7.15
C MET A 23 4.80 10.28 -7.41
N THR A 24 5.21 11.37 -6.80
CA THR A 24 6.60 11.87 -6.82
C THR A 24 7.23 11.71 -5.44
N LYS A 25 8.56 11.78 -5.40
CA LYS A 25 9.29 11.71 -4.12
C LYS A 25 8.94 12.89 -3.19
N GLU A 26 8.66 14.06 -3.75
CA GLU A 26 8.25 15.25 -2.99
C GLU A 26 6.87 15.06 -2.36
N ARG A 27 5.91 14.52 -3.10
CA ARG A 27 4.56 14.18 -2.59
C ARG A 27 4.64 13.14 -1.48
N LEU A 28 5.46 12.12 -1.66
CA LEU A 28 5.69 11.12 -0.62
C LEU A 28 6.34 11.72 0.62
N LEU A 29 7.34 12.60 0.44
CA LEU A 29 8.00 13.28 1.57
C LEU A 29 7.00 14.10 2.38
N VAL A 30 6.15 14.90 1.72
CA VAL A 30 5.08 15.67 2.38
C VAL A 30 4.14 14.75 3.16
N PHE A 31 3.75 13.63 2.56
CA PHE A 31 2.90 12.65 3.23
C PHE A 31 3.57 12.08 4.50
N LEU A 32 4.84 11.68 4.42
CA LEU A 32 5.59 11.14 5.55
C LEU A 32 5.74 12.18 6.67
N GLN A 33 6.04 13.44 6.32
CA GLN A 33 6.16 14.54 7.27
C GLN A 33 4.84 14.87 7.96
N LYS A 34 3.72 14.74 7.26
CA LYS A 34 2.40 15.08 7.78
C LYS A 34 1.82 13.97 8.68
N TYR A 35 1.95 12.71 8.29
CA TYR A 35 1.21 11.61 8.93
C TYR A 35 2.10 10.64 9.71
N ILE A 36 3.37 10.50 9.34
CA ILE A 36 4.23 9.46 9.90
C ILE A 36 5.21 10.03 10.92
N PHE A 37 6.03 10.99 10.51
CA PHE A 37 7.13 11.48 11.36
C PHE A 37 6.70 12.13 12.67
N PRO A 38 5.54 12.82 12.77
CA PRO A 38 5.10 13.38 14.06
C PRO A 38 4.70 12.32 15.08
N SER A 39 4.17 11.18 14.61
CA SER A 39 3.53 10.18 15.47
C SER A 39 4.38 8.91 15.69
N TYR A 40 5.38 8.67 14.82
CA TYR A 40 6.17 7.44 14.85
C TYR A 40 7.66 7.74 14.97
N LYS A 41 8.29 7.12 15.98
CA LYS A 41 9.74 7.13 16.22
C LYS A 41 10.19 5.72 16.48
N ASP A 42 11.40 5.37 16.04
CA ASP A 42 11.97 4.01 16.12
C ASP A 42 11.09 2.92 15.50
N HIS A 43 10.31 3.28 14.47
CA HIS A 43 9.45 2.36 13.73
C HIS A 43 10.09 1.96 12.40
N LEU A 44 9.74 0.76 11.95
CA LEU A 44 10.08 0.29 10.61
C LEU A 44 9.01 0.72 9.62
N ILE A 45 9.38 1.56 8.67
CA ILE A 45 8.52 2.00 7.58
C ILE A 45 8.79 1.09 6.38
N ILE A 46 7.77 0.33 5.97
CA ILE A 46 7.85 -0.58 4.83
C ILE A 46 7.22 0.09 3.63
N LEU A 47 7.97 0.16 2.53
CA LEU A 47 7.57 0.80 1.29
C LEU A 47 7.71 -0.19 0.12
N ASP A 48 6.91 0.00 -0.93
CA ASP A 48 7.20 -0.67 -2.19
C ASP A 48 8.49 -0.11 -2.82
N ASN A 49 9.01 -0.81 -3.82
CA ASN A 49 10.27 -0.45 -4.47
C ASN A 49 10.06 0.45 -5.70
N ALA A 50 9.04 1.31 -5.70
CA ALA A 50 8.86 2.31 -6.76
C ALA A 50 9.97 3.38 -6.73
N GLY A 51 10.36 3.91 -7.86
CA GLY A 51 11.42 4.92 -7.95
C GLY A 51 11.13 6.20 -7.14
N SER A 52 9.86 6.56 -6.99
CA SER A 52 9.44 7.67 -6.12
C SER A 52 9.63 7.37 -4.62
N HIS A 53 9.71 6.11 -4.24
CA HIS A 53 9.91 5.66 -2.86
C HIS A 53 11.38 5.34 -2.59
N ASN A 54 12.01 4.56 -3.44
CA ASN A 54 13.41 4.12 -3.27
C ASN A 54 14.40 5.15 -3.86
N ASN A 55 14.62 6.21 -3.12
CA ASN A 55 15.59 7.25 -3.47
C ASN A 55 16.21 7.85 -2.20
N GLU A 56 17.36 8.52 -2.37
CA GLU A 56 18.12 9.06 -1.23
C GLU A 56 17.38 10.14 -0.43
N LEU A 57 16.52 10.92 -1.07
CA LEU A 57 15.72 11.95 -0.38
C LEU A 57 14.81 11.30 0.68
N ILE A 58 14.08 10.25 0.30
CA ILE A 58 13.17 9.53 1.20
C ILE A 58 13.92 8.77 2.27
N LYS A 59 14.97 8.04 1.91
CA LYS A 59 15.81 7.29 2.86
C LYS A 59 16.36 8.21 3.96
N ASN A 60 16.98 9.31 3.55
CA ASN A 60 17.56 10.27 4.48
C ASN A 60 16.50 10.94 5.37
N ALA A 61 15.33 11.27 4.82
CA ALA A 61 14.22 11.83 5.59
C ALA A 61 13.72 10.86 6.67
N ILE A 62 13.56 9.57 6.33
CA ILE A 62 13.13 8.54 7.28
C ILE A 62 14.17 8.38 8.40
N ILE A 63 15.46 8.26 8.07
CA ILE A 63 16.53 8.15 9.07
C ILE A 63 16.56 9.39 9.98
N LYS A 64 16.52 10.60 9.41
CA LYS A 64 16.51 11.85 10.17
C LYS A 64 15.30 11.97 11.11
N SER A 65 14.18 11.35 10.76
CA SER A 65 12.99 11.31 11.61
C SER A 65 13.11 10.36 12.80
N GLY A 66 14.20 9.59 12.90
CA GLY A 66 14.41 8.57 13.93
C GLY A 66 13.73 7.23 13.63
N ASN A 67 13.36 6.98 12.38
CA ASN A 67 12.75 5.74 11.93
C ASN A 67 13.70 4.91 11.06
N LYS A 68 13.31 3.65 10.80
CA LYS A 68 14.00 2.73 9.89
C LYS A 68 13.15 2.51 8.66
N TYR A 69 13.75 2.12 7.55
CA TYR A 69 13.01 1.78 6.34
C TYR A 69 13.36 0.38 5.83
N LEU A 70 12.40 -0.22 5.15
CA LEU A 70 12.57 -1.44 4.40
C LEU A 70 11.82 -1.30 3.06
N PHE A 71 12.52 -1.52 1.96
CA PHE A 71 11.89 -1.62 0.65
C PHE A 71 11.52 -3.06 0.34
N ALA A 72 10.30 -3.22 -0.16
CA ALA A 72 9.83 -4.51 -0.62
C ALA A 72 10.72 -5.04 -1.75
N VAL A 73 10.98 -6.36 -1.72
CA VAL A 73 11.74 -7.00 -2.79
C VAL A 73 10.93 -6.93 -4.09
N PRO A 74 11.53 -6.45 -5.20
CA PRO A 74 10.86 -6.37 -6.49
C PRO A 74 10.27 -7.73 -6.87
N TYR A 75 9.05 -7.69 -7.44
CA TYR A 75 8.33 -8.90 -7.90
C TYR A 75 8.00 -9.94 -6.81
N THR A 76 8.15 -9.61 -5.54
CA THR A 76 7.77 -10.47 -4.42
C THR A 76 6.53 -9.90 -3.74
N PRO A 77 5.31 -10.38 -4.03
CA PRO A 77 4.07 -9.84 -3.47
C PRO A 77 4.00 -9.88 -1.94
N ARG A 78 4.79 -10.74 -1.30
CA ARG A 78 4.74 -11.00 0.14
C ARG A 78 5.16 -9.84 1.02
N SER A 79 6.14 -9.05 0.60
CA SER A 79 6.65 -7.97 1.44
C SER A 79 5.68 -6.78 1.56
N ASN A 80 4.70 -6.69 0.66
CA ASN A 80 3.67 -5.64 0.65
C ASN A 80 2.26 -6.17 0.92
N LEU A 81 2.11 -7.43 1.23
CA LEU A 81 0.80 -8.07 1.37
C LEU A 81 -0.17 -7.39 2.34
N PRO A 82 0.25 -6.85 3.51
CA PRO A 82 -0.69 -6.12 4.37
C PRO A 82 -1.38 -4.98 3.63
N ILE A 83 -0.63 -4.15 2.94
CA ILE A 83 -1.18 -3.01 2.19
C ILE A 83 -1.92 -3.45 0.93
N GLU A 84 -1.49 -4.52 0.27
CA GLU A 84 -2.19 -5.07 -0.90
C GLU A 84 -3.56 -5.65 -0.52
N ALA A 85 -3.64 -6.40 0.56
CA ALA A 85 -4.90 -6.93 1.08
C ALA A 85 -5.86 -5.79 1.46
N TYR A 86 -5.35 -4.76 2.11
CA TYR A 86 -6.09 -3.54 2.41
C TYR A 86 -6.61 -2.85 1.15
N PHE A 87 -5.76 -2.63 0.14
CA PHE A 87 -6.20 -2.05 -1.13
C PHE A 87 -7.24 -2.90 -1.86
N ASN A 88 -7.14 -4.22 -1.80
CA ASN A 88 -8.14 -5.10 -2.39
C ASN A 88 -9.50 -4.93 -1.70
N GLN A 89 -9.53 -4.79 -0.37
CA GLN A 89 -10.76 -4.53 0.37
C GLN A 89 -11.37 -3.17 0.00
N ILE A 90 -10.57 -2.11 -0.05
CA ILE A 90 -11.00 -0.77 -0.48
C ILE A 90 -11.55 -0.82 -1.91
N LYS A 91 -10.82 -1.42 -2.86
CA LYS A 91 -11.25 -1.56 -4.25
C LYS A 91 -12.57 -2.33 -4.39
N ASN A 92 -12.76 -3.40 -3.62
CA ASN A 92 -13.99 -4.17 -3.64
C ASN A 92 -15.19 -3.36 -3.12
N THR A 93 -14.98 -2.51 -2.12
CA THR A 93 -16.00 -1.57 -1.63
C THR A 93 -16.35 -0.52 -2.69
N LEU A 94 -15.33 0.04 -3.35
CA LEU A 94 -15.52 1.03 -4.42
C LEU A 94 -16.23 0.47 -5.65
N LYS A 95 -15.97 -0.77 -6.03
CA LYS A 95 -16.64 -1.44 -7.17
C LYS A 95 -18.15 -1.55 -7.01
N LYS A 96 -18.66 -1.52 -5.78
CA LYS A 96 -20.10 -1.54 -5.49
C LYS A 96 -20.76 -0.18 -5.76
N ASN A 97 -19.98 0.91 -5.76
CA ASN A 97 -20.42 2.28 -5.99
C ASN A 97 -19.84 2.79 -7.31
N ARG A 98 -20.37 2.32 -8.44
CA ARG A 98 -19.79 2.57 -9.77
C ARG A 98 -20.08 3.97 -10.35
N ASN A 99 -21.05 4.70 -9.81
CA ASN A 99 -21.42 6.02 -10.31
C ASN A 99 -20.53 7.09 -9.65
N VAL A 100 -19.35 7.28 -10.22
CA VAL A 100 -18.41 8.33 -9.81
C VAL A 100 -18.26 9.30 -10.98
N GLU A 101 -18.80 10.50 -10.83
CA GLU A 101 -18.83 11.53 -11.88
C GLU A 101 -17.64 12.49 -11.79
N ASN A 102 -17.08 12.66 -10.60
CA ASN A 102 -16.01 13.61 -10.37
C ASN A 102 -15.02 13.15 -9.26
N TYR A 103 -13.91 13.85 -9.15
CA TYR A 103 -12.85 13.56 -8.18
C TYR A 103 -13.36 13.62 -6.73
N GLN A 104 -14.17 14.60 -6.38
CA GLN A 104 -14.69 14.78 -5.02
C GLN A 104 -15.55 13.59 -4.58
N GLN A 105 -16.40 13.07 -5.47
CA GLN A 105 -17.20 11.87 -5.19
C GLN A 105 -16.31 10.63 -4.99
N LEU A 106 -15.25 10.50 -5.78
CA LEU A 106 -14.32 9.41 -5.63
C LEU A 106 -13.58 9.49 -4.29
N GLU A 107 -13.11 10.66 -3.91
CA GLU A 107 -12.45 10.87 -2.61
C GLU A 107 -13.38 10.55 -1.45
N ASN A 108 -14.63 11.00 -1.49
CA ASN A 108 -15.64 10.68 -0.50
C ASN A 108 -15.93 9.16 -0.44
N ASN A 109 -15.99 8.49 -1.57
CA ASN A 109 -16.19 7.05 -1.62
C ASN A 109 -14.97 6.28 -1.04
N VAL A 110 -13.76 6.77 -1.28
CA VAL A 110 -12.54 6.21 -0.66
C VAL A 110 -12.58 6.40 0.85
N ASN A 111 -12.96 7.58 1.36
CA ASN A 111 -13.10 7.82 2.79
C ASN A 111 -14.11 6.85 3.43
N LYS A 112 -15.31 6.72 2.84
CA LYS A 112 -16.32 5.76 3.31
C LYS A 112 -15.84 4.31 3.25
N ALA A 113 -15.03 3.95 2.26
CA ALA A 113 -14.46 2.61 2.16
C ALA A 113 -13.43 2.35 3.27
N ILE A 114 -12.61 3.34 3.61
CA ILE A 114 -11.65 3.27 4.72
C ILE A 114 -12.38 3.11 6.06
N GLU A 115 -13.41 3.90 6.32
CA GLU A 115 -14.22 3.85 7.55
C GLU A 115 -14.91 2.48 7.77
N LYS A 116 -15.21 1.76 6.69
CA LYS A 116 -15.81 0.42 6.77
C LYS A 116 -14.83 -0.68 7.13
N VAL A 117 -13.53 -0.42 7.12
CA VAL A 117 -12.51 -1.40 7.50
C VAL A 117 -12.48 -1.52 9.02
N LYS A 118 -12.82 -2.71 9.51
CA LYS A 118 -12.84 -2.97 10.96
C LYS A 118 -11.43 -3.08 11.53
N PRO A 119 -11.22 -2.71 12.81
CA PRO A 119 -9.90 -2.81 13.46
C PRO A 119 -9.26 -4.20 13.36
N GLU A 120 -10.05 -5.28 13.48
CA GLU A 120 -9.56 -6.66 13.39
C GLU A 120 -8.95 -6.98 12.02
N ASN A 121 -9.43 -6.33 10.96
CA ASN A 121 -8.92 -6.56 9.61
C ASN A 121 -7.47 -6.12 9.46
N TYR A 122 -7.06 -5.01 10.11
CA TYR A 122 -5.67 -4.54 10.06
C TYR A 122 -4.72 -5.57 10.66
N LYS A 123 -5.04 -6.11 11.83
CA LYS A 123 -4.28 -7.20 12.45
C LYS A 123 -4.20 -8.41 11.52
N ASN A 124 -5.33 -8.82 10.94
CA ASN A 124 -5.40 -9.98 10.05
C ASN A 124 -4.53 -9.80 8.78
N TYR A 125 -4.44 -8.59 8.22
CA TYR A 125 -3.55 -8.32 7.07
C TYR A 125 -2.09 -8.59 7.41
N PHE A 126 -1.64 -8.17 8.60
CA PHE A 126 -0.27 -8.37 9.05
C PHE A 126 -0.01 -9.82 9.43
N GLU A 127 -0.92 -10.47 10.15
CA GLU A 127 -0.80 -11.88 10.51
C GLU A 127 -0.76 -12.77 9.26
N TYR A 128 -1.61 -12.51 8.27
CA TYR A 128 -1.61 -13.26 7.02
C TYR A 128 -0.31 -13.06 6.23
N ALA A 129 0.25 -11.86 6.24
CA ALA A 129 1.46 -11.54 5.49
C ALA A 129 2.73 -12.14 6.13
N TYR A 130 2.80 -12.17 7.46
CA TYR A 130 4.04 -12.48 8.18
C TYR A 130 4.01 -13.77 8.98
N ASN A 131 2.83 -14.29 9.37
CA ASN A 131 2.69 -15.57 10.05
C ASN A 131 2.44 -16.68 9.02
N LEU A 132 3.50 -17.12 8.35
CA LEU A 132 3.44 -18.32 7.54
C LEU A 132 3.35 -19.53 8.48
N LYS A 133 2.27 -20.29 8.37
CA LYS A 133 2.24 -21.64 8.94
C LYS A 133 3.32 -22.45 8.25
N GLU A 134 4.19 -23.12 9.02
CA GLU A 134 5.17 -24.08 8.50
C GLU A 134 4.46 -25.05 7.53
N GLY A 135 5.03 -25.23 6.34
CA GLY A 135 4.47 -26.12 5.31
C GLY A 135 3.53 -25.47 4.28
N MET A 136 3.19 -24.20 4.39
CA MET A 136 2.51 -23.49 3.30
C MET A 136 3.51 -23.03 2.24
N GLU A 137 3.81 -23.88 1.27
CA GLU A 137 4.38 -23.43 0.00
C GLU A 137 3.39 -22.49 -0.68
N LEU A 138 3.85 -21.28 -0.98
CA LEU A 138 3.06 -20.35 -1.77
C LEU A 138 2.97 -20.85 -3.21
N GLN A 139 1.93 -21.56 -3.49
CA GLN A 139 1.56 -21.78 -4.88
C GLN A 139 1.24 -20.42 -5.52
N ARG A 140 2.22 -19.87 -6.25
CA ARG A 140 2.00 -18.74 -7.13
C ARG A 140 0.92 -19.14 -8.14
N LYS A 141 -0.28 -18.62 -8.01
CA LYS A 141 -1.18 -18.57 -9.16
C LYS A 141 -0.48 -17.73 -10.24
N GLN A 142 -0.01 -18.39 -11.28
CA GLN A 142 0.62 -17.70 -12.42
C GLN A 142 -0.35 -16.64 -12.94
N SER A 143 0.15 -15.41 -13.11
CA SER A 143 -0.70 -14.34 -13.66
C SER A 143 -1.26 -14.77 -15.03
N THR A 144 -2.47 -14.38 -15.34
CA THR A 144 -3.14 -14.64 -16.63
C THR A 144 -2.31 -14.17 -17.84
N ARG A 145 -1.45 -13.17 -17.66
CA ARG A 145 -0.49 -12.68 -18.68
C ARG A 145 0.58 -13.71 -19.01
N ARG A 146 1.12 -14.45 -18.03
CA ARG A 146 2.14 -15.49 -18.28
C ARG A 146 1.54 -16.74 -18.91
N ARG A 147 0.27 -17.05 -18.68
CA ARG A 147 -0.44 -18.14 -19.37
C ARG A 147 -0.58 -17.86 -20.86
N LYS A 148 -0.90 -16.63 -21.27
CA LYS A 148 -0.96 -16.23 -22.67
C LYS A 148 0.39 -16.36 -23.39
N LEU A 149 1.49 -15.96 -22.74
CA LEU A 149 2.84 -16.07 -23.31
C LEU A 149 3.32 -17.51 -23.53
N LYS A 150 2.91 -18.46 -22.67
CA LYS A 150 3.24 -19.88 -22.86
C LYS A 150 2.52 -20.51 -24.07
N ASN A 151 1.33 -20.03 -24.43
CA ASN A 151 0.57 -20.53 -25.57
C ASN A 151 1.06 -19.98 -26.91
N TYR A 152 1.88 -18.91 -26.93
CA TYR A 152 2.48 -18.34 -28.15
C TYR A 152 3.84 -18.95 -28.53
N ARG A 153 4.37 -19.87 -27.72
CA ARG A 153 5.66 -20.55 -27.97
C ARG A 153 5.51 -22.03 -28.34
N LYS A 154 4.39 -22.40 -28.94
CA LYS A 154 4.21 -23.69 -29.64
C LYS A 154 4.22 -23.50 -31.14
#